data_a2c10273a6b6fe5dd88d87fa493cbf1b
#
_entry.id   a2c10273a6b6fe5dd88d87fa493cbf1b
#
_cell.length_a   1.000
_cell.length_b   1.000
_cell.length_c   1.000
_cell.angle_alpha   90.00
_cell.angle_beta   90.00
_cell.angle_gamma   90.00
#
_symmetry.space_group_name_H-M   'P 1'
#
loop_
_entity.id
_entity.type
_entity.pdbx_description
1 polymer ?
#
loop_
_entity_poly.entity_id
_entity_poly.type
_entity_poly.pdbx_seq_one_letter_code
_entity_poly.pdbx_strand_id
1 'polypeptide(L)'
;MTNNRRRALLPALLLCSLLSATPQLSAQDSFVLEAVDGQRWMKGNMHTHSLWSDGDDFPENLAKWYRDKGYQFLVFTDHNTLLQKERWLNLAKRKGSDKALQRLREQWPAEWIELRGTGDTEEVRLKTFDEVFAKLAVPQEYLLIQGEEITDRFGKLPVHMCATNTAELLPPTGGESITDVIQQNINAATARRERTGVRTLVHLNHPNFGYAITAEQLMKVVGENFFELYNGHPGVHNSGDEKHAGTERMWDIMNSFRLQTLQLPLMYGLGTDDGHNYFETASGKGAQPGRGWVVVLARTLEPDAIVEALEAGRFYSSSGVSLQAVRFNGSSLKVEVQAEADVQYQIQFIGTDRGFDPESRTASDKPEEADTLTRVYSDQIGKVYATVAGPVAEYRITGKELYIRAVVTSSKRHPNPSEAGEFERAWVQPIAINNP
;
A
#
# COMPACT_ATOMS: atom_id res chain seq x y z
N MET A 1 -15.51 63.42 -52.81
CA MET A 1 -14.87 63.71 -51.51
C MET A 1 -15.74 63.09 -50.45
N THR A 2 -15.42 61.85 -50.04
CA THR A 2 -16.03 61.19 -48.87
C THR A 2 -15.02 60.34 -48.25
N ASN A 3 -14.58 60.71 -47.05
CA ASN A 3 -13.60 60.07 -46.20
C ASN A 3 -14.24 58.91 -45.48
N ASN A 4 -13.80 57.67 -45.74
CA ASN A 4 -14.14 56.45 -44.99
C ASN A 4 -13.01 56.10 -44.03
N ARG A 5 -13.14 56.43 -42.73
CA ARG A 5 -12.28 55.98 -41.65
C ARG A 5 -12.76 54.57 -41.18
N ARG A 6 -11.99 53.56 -41.49
CA ARG A 6 -12.15 52.23 -40.89
C ARG A 6 -11.59 52.26 -39.45
N ARG A 7 -12.44 52.00 -38.46
CA ARG A 7 -12.05 51.74 -37.08
C ARG A 7 -11.60 50.28 -36.99
N ALA A 8 -10.34 50.05 -36.60
CA ALA A 8 -9.84 48.75 -36.22
C ALA A 8 -10.31 48.41 -34.80
N LEU A 9 -11.04 47.31 -34.65
CA LEU A 9 -11.36 46.69 -33.37
C LEU A 9 -10.17 45.76 -32.97
N LEU A 10 -9.50 46.09 -31.88
CA LEU A 10 -8.57 45.17 -31.20
C LEU A 10 -9.40 44.15 -30.42
N PRO A 11 -9.04 42.85 -30.48
CA PRO A 11 -9.63 41.86 -29.58
C PRO A 11 -9.01 41.99 -28.19
N ALA A 12 -9.84 42.16 -27.18
CA ALA A 12 -9.46 42.06 -25.77
C ALA A 12 -9.11 40.60 -25.45
N LEU A 13 -7.85 40.32 -25.19
CA LEU A 13 -7.44 39.06 -24.58
C LEU A 13 -7.92 39.02 -23.12
N LEU A 14 -8.92 38.18 -22.86
CA LEU A 14 -9.30 37.80 -21.50
C LEU A 14 -8.18 36.85 -20.96
N LEU A 15 -7.33 37.37 -20.09
CA LEU A 15 -6.42 36.56 -19.29
C LEU A 15 -7.25 35.86 -18.22
N CYS A 16 -7.66 34.61 -18.45
CA CYS A 16 -8.14 33.75 -17.39
C CYS A 16 -6.95 33.39 -16.50
N SER A 17 -6.81 34.05 -15.36
CA SER A 17 -5.93 33.63 -14.27
C SER A 17 -6.52 32.37 -13.67
N LEU A 18 -6.00 31.23 -14.07
CA LEU A 18 -6.14 29.98 -13.31
C LEU A 18 -5.41 30.18 -11.97
N LEU A 19 -6.16 30.57 -10.95
CA LEU A 19 -5.75 30.40 -9.57
C LEU A 19 -5.65 28.90 -9.32
N SER A 20 -4.44 28.36 -9.47
CA SER A 20 -4.09 27.06 -8.92
C SER A 20 -4.26 27.16 -7.41
N ALA A 21 -5.35 26.61 -6.90
CA ALA A 21 -5.52 26.38 -5.47
C ALA A 21 -4.41 25.37 -5.07
N THR A 22 -3.36 25.87 -4.46
CA THR A 22 -2.41 25.02 -3.72
C THR A 22 -3.22 24.25 -2.70
N PRO A 23 -3.12 22.91 -2.65
CA PRO A 23 -3.78 22.14 -1.60
C PRO A 23 -3.23 22.65 -0.26
N GLN A 24 -4.10 23.24 0.52
CA GLN A 24 -3.78 23.65 1.87
C GLN A 24 -3.52 22.37 2.65
N LEU A 25 -2.30 22.18 3.15
CA LEU A 25 -1.94 21.14 4.12
C LEU A 25 -2.84 21.34 5.35
N SER A 26 -3.98 20.66 5.37
CA SER A 26 -4.83 20.64 6.56
C SER A 26 -4.21 19.68 7.56
N ALA A 27 -3.43 20.21 8.50
CA ALA A 27 -3.09 19.43 9.67
C ALA A 27 -4.39 19.16 10.44
N GLN A 28 -4.56 17.94 10.92
CA GLN A 28 -5.77 17.51 11.61
C GLN A 28 -5.78 18.06 13.04
N ASP A 29 -6.77 18.87 13.38
CA ASP A 29 -6.94 19.37 14.74
C ASP A 29 -7.32 18.26 15.73
N SER A 30 -7.97 17.21 15.25
CA SER A 30 -8.28 16.00 16.00
C SER A 30 -8.51 14.80 15.07
N PHE A 31 -8.17 13.62 15.55
CA PHE A 31 -8.28 12.38 14.80
C PHE A 31 -8.63 11.22 15.74
N VAL A 32 -9.67 10.49 15.43
CA VAL A 32 -10.11 9.33 16.21
C VAL A 32 -10.32 8.14 15.30
N LEU A 33 -9.55 7.10 15.54
CA LEU A 33 -9.75 5.77 14.96
C LEU A 33 -10.25 4.86 16.06
N GLU A 34 -11.54 4.68 16.12
CA GLU A 34 -12.22 3.79 17.05
C GLU A 34 -13.52 3.32 16.40
N ALA A 35 -13.88 2.07 16.62
CA ALA A 35 -15.11 1.50 16.11
C ALA A 35 -16.32 2.03 16.93
N VAL A 36 -16.79 3.23 16.57
CA VAL A 36 -17.95 3.91 17.17
C VAL A 36 -18.93 4.34 16.08
N ASP A 37 -20.16 4.61 16.45
CA ASP A 37 -21.20 5.19 15.57
C ASP A 37 -21.40 4.43 14.23
N GLY A 38 -21.37 3.09 14.29
CA GLY A 38 -21.53 2.22 13.13
C GLY A 38 -20.29 2.08 12.25
N GLN A 39 -19.15 2.65 12.64
CA GLN A 39 -17.86 2.33 12.05
C GLN A 39 -17.33 1.00 12.61
N ARG A 40 -16.59 0.27 11.79
CA ARG A 40 -15.93 -0.96 12.22
C ARG A 40 -14.56 -1.11 11.56
N TRP A 41 -13.70 -1.83 12.24
CA TRP A 41 -12.42 -2.23 11.71
C TRP A 41 -12.59 -3.33 10.65
N MET A 42 -11.93 -3.18 9.53
CA MET A 42 -11.99 -4.11 8.40
C MET A 42 -10.57 -4.48 7.99
N LYS A 43 -10.18 -5.73 8.25
CA LYS A 43 -8.91 -6.29 7.86
C LYS A 43 -8.94 -6.65 6.38
N GLY A 44 -7.94 -6.22 5.60
CA GLY A 44 -7.85 -6.54 4.18
C GLY A 44 -6.44 -6.64 3.66
N ASN A 45 -6.29 -7.34 2.53
CA ASN A 45 -5.03 -7.39 1.81
C ASN A 45 -5.17 -6.69 0.46
N MET A 46 -4.14 -5.92 0.09
CA MET A 46 -4.15 -5.05 -1.08
C MET A 46 -3.13 -5.46 -2.15
N HIS A 47 -2.42 -6.59 -1.95
CA HIS A 47 -1.42 -7.08 -2.89
C HIS A 47 -1.39 -8.62 -2.91
N THR A 48 -1.92 -9.22 -3.97
CA THR A 48 -2.03 -10.68 -4.13
C THR A 48 -1.96 -11.09 -5.58
N HIS A 49 -1.36 -12.27 -5.83
CA HIS A 49 -1.20 -12.85 -7.16
C HIS A 49 -1.86 -14.22 -7.26
N SER A 50 -2.47 -14.49 -8.39
CA SER A 50 -3.13 -15.75 -8.71
C SER A 50 -2.52 -16.40 -9.96
N LEU A 51 -3.12 -17.50 -10.43
CA LEU A 51 -2.77 -18.10 -11.72
C LEU A 51 -3.10 -17.19 -12.93
N TRP A 52 -3.72 -16.02 -12.69
CA TRP A 52 -3.85 -15.00 -13.72
C TRP A 52 -2.53 -14.30 -14.04
N SER A 53 -1.57 -14.31 -13.12
CA SER A 53 -0.19 -13.86 -13.36
C SER A 53 0.81 -14.95 -12.96
N ASP A 54 1.48 -14.83 -11.84
CA ASP A 54 2.55 -15.70 -11.39
C ASP A 54 2.33 -16.34 -10.02
N GLY A 55 1.20 -16.11 -9.39
CA GLY A 55 0.75 -16.88 -8.22
C GLY A 55 0.57 -18.37 -8.54
N ASP A 56 0.53 -19.22 -7.53
CA ASP A 56 0.51 -20.67 -7.68
C ASP A 56 -0.87 -21.32 -7.46
N ASP A 57 -1.93 -20.51 -7.29
CA ASP A 57 -3.28 -21.03 -7.09
C ASP A 57 -4.37 -20.21 -7.82
N PHE A 58 -5.56 -20.78 -7.91
CA PHE A 58 -6.72 -20.18 -8.55
C PHE A 58 -7.30 -19.01 -7.75
N PRO A 59 -7.83 -17.97 -8.40
CA PRO A 59 -8.33 -16.77 -7.71
C PRO A 59 -9.43 -17.10 -6.68
N GLU A 60 -10.30 -18.05 -6.94
CA GLU A 60 -11.32 -18.49 -5.99
C GLU A 60 -10.74 -19.18 -4.75
N ASN A 61 -9.61 -19.90 -4.88
CA ASN A 61 -8.94 -20.52 -3.75
C ASN A 61 -8.28 -19.45 -2.86
N LEU A 62 -7.66 -18.43 -3.47
CA LEU A 62 -7.12 -17.28 -2.75
C LEU A 62 -8.21 -16.57 -1.98
N ALA A 63 -9.27 -16.16 -2.67
CA ALA A 63 -10.39 -15.45 -2.07
C ALA A 63 -11.00 -16.24 -0.90
N LYS A 64 -11.17 -17.55 -1.07
CA LYS A 64 -11.65 -18.44 0.00
C LYS A 64 -10.66 -18.46 1.18
N TRP A 65 -9.36 -18.56 0.92
CA TRP A 65 -8.34 -18.59 1.98
C TRP A 65 -8.38 -17.32 2.84
N TYR A 66 -8.38 -16.14 2.22
CA TYR A 66 -8.45 -14.87 2.94
C TYR A 66 -9.74 -14.73 3.74
N ARG A 67 -10.89 -15.09 3.17
CA ARG A 67 -12.17 -15.11 3.87
C ARG A 67 -12.13 -16.01 5.11
N ASP A 68 -11.65 -17.24 4.95
CA ASP A 68 -11.59 -18.25 6.03
C ASP A 68 -10.57 -17.86 7.13
N LYS A 69 -9.63 -16.94 6.83
CA LYS A 69 -8.67 -16.33 7.76
C LYS A 69 -9.18 -15.00 8.35
N GLY A 70 -10.46 -14.69 8.17
CA GLY A 70 -11.11 -13.55 8.82
C GLY A 70 -10.77 -12.20 8.20
N TYR A 71 -10.32 -12.15 6.93
CA TYR A 71 -10.23 -10.90 6.19
C TYR A 71 -11.62 -10.46 5.73
N GLN A 72 -11.91 -9.17 5.82
CA GLN A 72 -13.15 -8.57 5.36
C GLN A 72 -13.07 -8.12 3.89
N PHE A 73 -11.86 -7.84 3.38
CA PHE A 73 -11.70 -7.55 1.96
C PHE A 73 -10.39 -8.08 1.38
N LEU A 74 -10.41 -8.31 0.08
CA LEU A 74 -9.27 -8.73 -0.71
C LEU A 74 -9.25 -7.96 -2.03
N VAL A 75 -8.08 -7.47 -2.42
CA VAL A 75 -7.83 -6.89 -3.75
C VAL A 75 -7.05 -7.89 -4.59
N PHE A 76 -7.55 -8.23 -5.78
CA PHE A 76 -6.78 -8.97 -6.78
C PHE A 76 -5.87 -8.00 -7.52
N THR A 77 -4.58 -8.29 -7.54
CA THR A 77 -3.56 -7.42 -8.14
C THR A 77 -2.58 -8.18 -9.03
N ASP A 78 -3.09 -9.09 -9.84
CA ASP A 78 -2.28 -9.81 -10.82
C ASP A 78 -1.54 -8.87 -11.77
N HIS A 79 -0.31 -9.21 -12.17
CA HIS A 79 0.58 -8.37 -12.99
C HIS A 79 -0.02 -7.97 -14.32
N ASN A 80 -0.19 -6.67 -14.56
CA ASN A 80 -0.64 -6.07 -15.82
C ASN A 80 -1.87 -6.75 -16.43
N THR A 81 -2.79 -7.22 -15.58
CA THR A 81 -4.01 -7.90 -16.03
C THR A 81 -5.15 -7.71 -15.06
N LEU A 82 -6.37 -7.62 -15.59
CA LEU A 82 -7.59 -7.74 -14.82
C LEU A 82 -8.20 -9.10 -15.08
N LEU A 83 -8.90 -9.67 -14.09
CA LEU A 83 -9.55 -10.98 -14.20
C LEU A 83 -10.87 -10.86 -14.98
N GLN A 84 -10.85 -10.33 -16.21
CA GLN A 84 -12.06 -9.96 -16.94
C GLN A 84 -12.35 -10.77 -18.19
N LYS A 85 -11.32 -11.27 -18.88
CA LYS A 85 -11.46 -11.96 -20.16
C LYS A 85 -11.40 -13.47 -19.97
N GLU A 86 -12.04 -14.22 -20.86
CA GLU A 86 -11.86 -15.67 -20.90
C GLU A 86 -10.37 -16.02 -21.05
N ARG A 87 -9.87 -16.83 -20.12
CA ARG A 87 -8.48 -17.28 -20.12
C ARG A 87 -8.38 -18.76 -19.77
N TRP A 88 -7.63 -19.49 -20.57
CA TRP A 88 -7.35 -20.91 -20.39
C TRP A 88 -5.88 -21.11 -20.04
N LEU A 89 -5.63 -21.85 -18.96
CA LEU A 89 -4.30 -22.18 -18.48
C LEU A 89 -3.95 -23.60 -18.93
N ASN A 90 -2.87 -23.75 -19.70
CA ASN A 90 -2.34 -25.06 -20.06
C ASN A 90 -1.59 -25.66 -18.88
N LEU A 91 -2.08 -26.82 -18.40
CA LEU A 91 -1.58 -27.47 -17.19
C LEU A 91 -0.15 -28.01 -17.34
N ALA A 92 0.22 -28.51 -18.52
CA ALA A 92 1.55 -29.03 -18.76
C ALA A 92 2.63 -27.95 -18.83
N LYS A 93 2.24 -26.69 -19.19
CA LYS A 93 3.17 -25.57 -19.37
C LYS A 93 3.43 -24.76 -18.07
N ARG A 94 2.63 -24.99 -17.03
CA ARG A 94 2.74 -24.24 -15.77
C ARG A 94 3.15 -25.18 -14.62
N LYS A 95 4.32 -24.96 -14.07
CA LYS A 95 4.81 -25.76 -12.92
C LYS A 95 3.85 -25.63 -11.73
N GLY A 96 3.42 -26.74 -11.14
CA GLY A 96 2.55 -26.78 -9.97
C GLY A 96 1.07 -26.67 -10.25
N SER A 97 0.66 -26.46 -11.52
CA SER A 97 -0.74 -26.36 -11.88
C SER A 97 -1.56 -27.63 -11.62
N ASP A 98 -0.92 -28.79 -11.65
CA ASP A 98 -1.50 -30.08 -11.27
C ASP A 98 -1.96 -30.08 -9.80
N LYS A 99 -1.10 -29.59 -8.90
CA LYS A 99 -1.44 -29.42 -7.47
C LYS A 99 -2.54 -28.38 -7.27
N ALA A 100 -2.47 -27.27 -7.99
CA ALA A 100 -3.52 -26.25 -7.96
C ALA A 100 -4.86 -26.83 -8.39
N LEU A 101 -4.89 -27.59 -9.51
CA LEU A 101 -6.11 -28.25 -9.99
C LEU A 101 -6.62 -29.30 -8.99
N GLN A 102 -5.74 -30.04 -8.35
CA GLN A 102 -6.14 -30.97 -7.30
C GLN A 102 -6.84 -30.23 -6.16
N ARG A 103 -6.27 -29.14 -5.64
CA ARG A 103 -6.91 -28.30 -4.61
C ARG A 103 -8.23 -27.72 -5.05
N LEU A 104 -8.32 -27.29 -6.32
CA LEU A 104 -9.55 -26.79 -6.88
C LEU A 104 -10.65 -27.86 -6.83
N ARG A 105 -10.32 -29.12 -7.21
CA ARG A 105 -11.24 -30.26 -7.16
C ARG A 105 -11.65 -30.68 -5.75
N GLU A 106 -10.78 -30.46 -4.76
CA GLU A 106 -11.08 -30.74 -3.35
C GLU A 106 -12.01 -29.69 -2.72
N GLN A 107 -11.96 -28.45 -3.20
CA GLN A 107 -12.68 -27.33 -2.60
C GLN A 107 -13.95 -26.94 -3.34
N TRP A 108 -14.06 -27.30 -4.62
CA TRP A 108 -15.16 -26.84 -5.49
C TRP A 108 -15.86 -28.01 -6.17
N PRO A 109 -17.18 -27.90 -6.40
CA PRO A 109 -17.93 -28.93 -7.09
C PRO A 109 -17.49 -29.04 -8.57
N ALA A 110 -17.66 -30.23 -9.15
CA ALA A 110 -17.15 -30.53 -10.49
C ALA A 110 -17.70 -29.58 -11.59
N GLU A 111 -18.93 -29.11 -11.44
CA GLU A 111 -19.57 -28.16 -12.36
C GLU A 111 -18.96 -26.76 -12.34
N TRP A 112 -18.16 -26.45 -11.31
CA TRP A 112 -17.39 -25.20 -11.24
C TRP A 112 -16.14 -25.26 -12.12
N ILE A 113 -15.61 -26.46 -12.38
CA ILE A 113 -14.31 -26.66 -13.02
C ILE A 113 -14.52 -26.95 -14.50
N GLU A 114 -13.99 -26.09 -15.35
CA GLU A 114 -14.08 -26.24 -16.81
C GLU A 114 -12.73 -26.67 -17.37
N LEU A 115 -12.72 -27.82 -18.03
CA LEU A 115 -11.53 -28.39 -18.65
C LEU A 115 -11.76 -28.57 -20.16
N ARG A 116 -10.68 -28.44 -20.94
CA ARG A 116 -10.66 -28.80 -22.35
C ARG A 116 -9.32 -29.42 -22.74
N GLY A 117 -9.29 -30.15 -23.84
CA GLY A 117 -8.09 -30.88 -24.27
C GLY A 117 -7.84 -32.13 -23.43
N THR A 118 -6.70 -32.80 -23.67
CA THR A 118 -6.24 -33.99 -22.94
C THR A 118 -4.73 -34.09 -22.95
N GLY A 119 -4.13 -34.69 -21.91
CA GLY A 119 -2.68 -34.83 -21.78
C GLY A 119 -1.96 -33.49 -21.83
N ASP A 120 -0.94 -33.34 -22.64
CA ASP A 120 -0.13 -32.11 -22.74
C ASP A 120 -0.91 -30.88 -23.28
N THR A 121 -2.12 -31.12 -23.79
CA THR A 121 -3.03 -30.06 -24.26
C THR A 121 -4.15 -29.75 -23.30
N GLU A 122 -4.16 -30.40 -22.14
CA GLU A 122 -5.21 -30.15 -21.14
C GLU A 122 -5.10 -28.72 -20.58
N GLU A 123 -6.21 -28.00 -20.62
CA GLU A 123 -6.33 -26.64 -20.14
C GLU A 123 -7.50 -26.51 -19.16
N VAL A 124 -7.33 -25.66 -18.16
CA VAL A 124 -8.36 -25.28 -17.22
C VAL A 124 -8.74 -23.81 -17.43
N ARG A 125 -10.04 -23.51 -17.39
CA ARG A 125 -10.51 -22.13 -17.48
C ARG A 125 -10.31 -21.42 -16.14
N LEU A 126 -9.62 -20.28 -16.17
CA LEU A 126 -9.54 -19.39 -15.02
C LEU A 126 -10.85 -18.63 -14.86
N LYS A 127 -11.37 -18.57 -13.63
CA LYS A 127 -12.57 -17.80 -13.31
C LYS A 127 -12.27 -16.31 -13.39
N THR A 128 -13.23 -15.55 -13.93
CA THR A 128 -13.19 -14.10 -13.97
C THR A 128 -13.49 -13.50 -12.59
N PHE A 129 -13.18 -12.21 -12.41
CA PHE A 129 -13.51 -11.48 -11.20
C PHE A 129 -15.00 -11.59 -10.86
N ASP A 130 -15.88 -11.35 -11.84
CA ASP A 130 -17.32 -11.38 -11.62
C ASP A 130 -17.81 -12.77 -11.16
N GLU A 131 -17.25 -13.84 -11.71
CA GLU A 131 -17.58 -15.21 -11.30
C GLU A 131 -17.15 -15.49 -9.86
N VAL A 132 -15.91 -15.12 -9.51
CA VAL A 132 -15.37 -15.28 -8.15
C VAL A 132 -16.14 -14.40 -7.16
N PHE A 133 -16.42 -13.15 -7.54
CA PHE A 133 -17.22 -12.22 -6.74
C PHE A 133 -18.62 -12.77 -6.46
N ALA A 134 -19.34 -13.19 -7.49
CA ALA A 134 -20.68 -13.75 -7.35
C ALA A 134 -20.71 -15.01 -6.46
N LYS A 135 -19.60 -15.75 -6.41
CA LYS A 135 -19.50 -17.00 -5.65
C LYS A 135 -19.11 -16.81 -4.19
N LEU A 136 -18.26 -15.80 -3.89
CA LEU A 136 -17.61 -15.69 -2.59
C LEU A 136 -17.90 -14.39 -1.83
N ALA A 137 -18.22 -13.31 -2.52
CA ALA A 137 -18.53 -12.05 -1.85
C ALA A 137 -19.82 -12.20 -1.01
N VAL A 138 -19.79 -11.62 0.19
CA VAL A 138 -20.93 -11.59 1.11
C VAL A 138 -21.16 -10.15 1.54
N PRO A 139 -22.31 -9.55 1.23
CA PRO A 139 -22.58 -8.14 1.55
C PRO A 139 -22.27 -7.81 3.02
N GLN A 140 -21.48 -6.77 3.23
CA GLN A 140 -21.02 -6.29 4.54
C GLN A 140 -20.20 -7.28 5.39
N GLU A 141 -19.81 -8.45 4.86
CA GLU A 141 -19.00 -9.45 5.56
C GLU A 141 -17.68 -9.72 4.82
N TYR A 142 -17.72 -9.92 3.49
CA TYR A 142 -16.55 -10.18 2.69
C TYR A 142 -16.64 -9.55 1.30
N LEU A 143 -15.73 -8.62 1.02
CA LEU A 143 -15.64 -7.85 -0.23
C LEU A 143 -14.45 -8.31 -1.06
N LEU A 144 -14.69 -8.53 -2.34
CA LEU A 144 -13.61 -8.64 -3.34
C LEU A 144 -13.54 -7.34 -4.13
N ILE A 145 -12.33 -6.85 -4.35
CA ILE A 145 -12.07 -5.61 -5.09
C ILE A 145 -11.20 -5.95 -6.30
N GLN A 146 -11.59 -5.46 -7.47
CA GLN A 146 -10.78 -5.58 -8.66
C GLN A 146 -9.64 -4.58 -8.63
N GLY A 147 -8.45 -5.06 -8.95
CA GLY A 147 -7.24 -4.25 -9.06
C GLY A 147 -6.24 -4.91 -10.00
N GLU A 148 -5.06 -4.34 -10.07
CA GLU A 148 -3.92 -4.88 -10.80
C GLU A 148 -2.61 -4.40 -10.17
N GLU A 149 -1.54 -5.14 -10.39
CA GLU A 149 -0.21 -4.62 -10.22
C GLU A 149 0.33 -4.11 -11.56
N ILE A 150 0.49 -2.79 -11.67
CA ILE A 150 1.16 -2.13 -12.77
C ILE A 150 2.65 -2.46 -12.67
N THR A 151 3.10 -3.43 -13.45
CA THR A 151 4.48 -3.93 -13.45
C THR A 151 5.29 -3.15 -14.47
N ASP A 152 5.93 -2.09 -14.01
CA ASP A 152 6.77 -1.20 -14.77
C ASP A 152 8.25 -1.32 -14.33
N ARG A 153 9.14 -0.58 -14.98
CA ARG A 153 10.58 -0.59 -14.68
C ARG A 153 11.30 0.64 -15.19
N PHE A 154 12.43 0.95 -14.58
CA PHE A 154 13.41 1.87 -15.13
C PHE A 154 14.74 1.12 -15.39
N GLY A 155 15.09 0.92 -16.63
CA GLY A 155 16.22 0.05 -16.98
C GLY A 155 15.99 -1.40 -16.51
N LYS A 156 16.78 -1.86 -15.55
CA LYS A 156 16.62 -3.19 -14.91
C LYS A 156 15.93 -3.14 -13.55
N LEU A 157 15.68 -1.96 -13.02
CA LEU A 157 15.10 -1.78 -11.71
C LEU A 157 13.57 -1.88 -11.79
N PRO A 158 12.93 -2.74 -11.00
CA PRO A 158 11.48 -2.85 -10.96
C PRO A 158 10.86 -1.59 -10.33
N VAL A 159 9.77 -1.12 -10.92
CA VAL A 159 8.92 -0.04 -10.39
C VAL A 159 7.49 -0.53 -10.49
N HIS A 160 7.00 -1.16 -9.45
CA HIS A 160 5.68 -1.76 -9.42
C HIS A 160 4.72 -0.94 -8.57
N MET A 161 3.46 -0.89 -8.99
CA MET A 161 2.41 -0.16 -8.29
C MET A 161 1.10 -0.93 -8.32
N CYS A 162 0.46 -1.13 -7.19
CA CYS A 162 -0.89 -1.68 -7.18
C CYS A 162 -1.93 -0.58 -7.38
N ALA A 163 -2.88 -0.84 -8.29
CA ALA A 163 -4.08 -0.05 -8.48
C ALA A 163 -5.28 -0.80 -7.89
N THR A 164 -5.85 -0.24 -6.83
CA THR A 164 -7.03 -0.77 -6.11
C THR A 164 -8.30 -0.13 -6.63
N ASN A 165 -9.35 -0.91 -6.85
CA ASN A 165 -10.66 -0.47 -7.34
C ASN A 165 -10.55 0.17 -8.72
N THR A 166 -9.96 -0.54 -9.68
CA THR A 166 -9.86 -0.06 -11.07
C THR A 166 -10.92 -0.72 -11.97
N ALA A 167 -11.60 0.10 -12.78
CA ALA A 167 -12.57 -0.38 -13.75
C ALA A 167 -11.92 -0.91 -15.04
N GLU A 168 -10.72 -0.46 -15.35
CA GLU A 168 -10.02 -0.74 -16.60
C GLU A 168 -8.53 -0.88 -16.35
N LEU A 169 -7.87 -1.69 -17.17
CA LEU A 169 -6.43 -1.89 -17.14
C LEU A 169 -5.65 -0.57 -17.30
N LEU A 170 -4.65 -0.39 -16.47
CA LEU A 170 -3.70 0.72 -16.49
C LEU A 170 -2.35 0.19 -17.02
N PRO A 171 -2.08 0.28 -18.31
CA PRO A 171 -0.82 -0.21 -18.84
C PRO A 171 0.37 0.59 -18.30
N PRO A 172 1.52 -0.05 -18.06
CA PRO A 172 2.74 0.64 -17.66
C PRO A 172 3.08 1.78 -18.60
N THR A 173 3.46 2.93 -18.05
CA THR A 173 3.71 4.16 -18.83
C THR A 173 5.18 4.36 -19.19
N GLY A 174 6.09 3.73 -18.43
CA GLY A 174 7.51 4.04 -18.49
C GLY A 174 7.85 5.44 -17.98
N GLY A 175 9.09 5.87 -18.18
CA GLY A 175 9.57 7.20 -17.81
C GLY A 175 11.08 7.36 -17.99
N GLU A 176 11.59 8.57 -17.74
CA GLU A 176 13.00 8.92 -17.91
C GLU A 176 13.84 8.74 -16.63
N SER A 177 13.19 8.44 -15.51
CA SER A 177 13.80 8.12 -14.20
C SER A 177 12.83 7.30 -13.37
N ILE A 178 13.28 6.71 -12.25
CA ILE A 178 12.41 5.99 -11.32
C ILE A 178 11.28 6.89 -10.82
N THR A 179 11.59 8.11 -10.38
CA THR A 179 10.58 9.08 -9.95
C THR A 179 9.58 9.40 -11.07
N ASP A 180 10.05 9.53 -12.31
CA ASP A 180 9.18 9.81 -13.46
C ASP A 180 8.29 8.62 -13.79
N VAL A 181 8.80 7.38 -13.78
CA VAL A 181 7.98 6.17 -13.97
C VAL A 181 6.85 6.12 -12.93
N ILE A 182 7.17 6.34 -11.65
CA ILE A 182 6.15 6.37 -10.59
C ILE A 182 5.13 7.47 -10.88
N GLN A 183 5.59 8.68 -11.20
CA GLN A 183 4.72 9.85 -11.43
C GLN A 183 3.81 9.66 -12.65
N GLN A 184 4.32 9.10 -13.74
CA GLN A 184 3.52 8.86 -14.96
C GLN A 184 2.42 7.83 -14.71
N ASN A 185 2.71 6.76 -13.98
CA ASN A 185 1.69 5.77 -13.60
C ASN A 185 0.62 6.37 -12.66
N ILE A 186 1.01 7.23 -11.70
CA ILE A 186 0.06 8.00 -10.87
C ILE A 186 -0.82 8.91 -11.74
N ASN A 187 -0.22 9.64 -12.67
CA ASN A 187 -0.95 10.54 -13.57
C ASN A 187 -1.96 9.77 -14.44
N ALA A 188 -1.56 8.60 -14.95
CA ALA A 188 -2.45 7.73 -15.73
C ALA A 188 -3.63 7.22 -14.90
N ALA A 189 -3.39 6.81 -13.65
CA ALA A 189 -4.44 6.38 -12.74
C ALA A 189 -5.39 7.54 -12.37
N THR A 190 -4.85 8.73 -12.09
CA THR A 190 -5.63 9.93 -11.81
C THR A 190 -6.53 10.30 -12.99
N ALA A 191 -5.98 10.35 -14.20
CA ALA A 191 -6.75 10.62 -15.43
C ALA A 191 -7.84 9.55 -15.67
N ARG A 192 -7.55 8.29 -15.33
CA ARG A 192 -8.53 7.21 -15.43
C ARG A 192 -9.65 7.40 -14.41
N ARG A 193 -9.34 7.70 -13.16
CA ARG A 193 -10.30 7.99 -12.10
C ARG A 193 -11.22 9.16 -12.48
N GLU A 194 -10.66 10.25 -12.98
CA GLU A 194 -11.44 11.42 -13.45
C GLU A 194 -12.40 11.04 -14.60
N ARG A 195 -11.94 10.25 -15.57
CA ARG A 195 -12.73 9.84 -16.72
C ARG A 195 -13.84 8.84 -16.38
N THR A 196 -13.57 7.88 -15.51
CA THR A 196 -14.52 6.80 -15.18
C THR A 196 -15.42 7.13 -14.01
N GLY A 197 -15.02 8.06 -13.15
CA GLY A 197 -15.69 8.33 -11.86
C GLY A 197 -15.46 7.26 -10.81
N VAL A 198 -14.69 6.18 -11.11
CA VAL A 198 -14.34 5.13 -10.16
C VAL A 198 -13.21 5.60 -9.27
N ARG A 199 -13.39 5.52 -7.97
CA ARG A 199 -12.38 5.91 -6.98
C ARG A 199 -11.25 4.88 -6.92
N THR A 200 -10.27 5.04 -7.80
CA THR A 200 -9.07 4.19 -7.85
C THR A 200 -7.99 4.79 -6.96
N LEU A 201 -7.35 3.96 -6.13
CA LEU A 201 -6.16 4.31 -5.35
C LEU A 201 -4.96 3.55 -5.92
N VAL A 202 -3.83 4.22 -6.10
CA VAL A 202 -2.56 3.56 -6.42
C VAL A 202 -1.57 3.70 -5.28
N HIS A 203 -0.73 2.69 -5.08
CA HIS A 203 0.38 2.76 -4.14
C HIS A 203 1.64 2.15 -4.75
N LEU A 204 2.80 2.67 -4.33
CA LEU A 204 4.08 2.08 -4.70
C LEU A 204 4.32 0.80 -3.93
N ASN A 205 4.67 -0.28 -4.63
CA ASN A 205 4.98 -1.57 -4.05
C ASN A 205 6.45 -1.63 -3.59
N HIS A 206 6.72 -2.42 -2.58
CA HIS A 206 8.02 -2.98 -2.13
C HIS A 206 9.28 -2.22 -2.58
N PRO A 207 9.55 -0.98 -2.13
CA PRO A 207 10.68 -0.18 -2.61
C PRO A 207 12.03 -0.89 -2.43
N ASN A 208 12.16 -1.74 -1.42
CA ASN A 208 13.35 -2.54 -1.13
C ASN A 208 13.40 -3.91 -1.83
N PHE A 209 12.50 -4.19 -2.78
CA PHE A 209 12.66 -5.36 -3.65
C PHE A 209 13.86 -5.14 -4.58
N GLY A 210 14.93 -5.91 -4.35
CA GLY A 210 16.21 -5.66 -5.00
C GLY A 210 16.80 -4.27 -4.73
N TYR A 211 16.33 -3.58 -3.68
CA TYR A 211 16.70 -2.20 -3.33
C TYR A 211 16.55 -1.21 -4.49
N ALA A 212 15.45 -1.36 -5.25
CA ALA A 212 15.27 -0.66 -6.52
C ALA A 212 14.99 0.84 -6.36
N ILE A 213 14.36 1.26 -5.25
CA ILE A 213 13.81 2.61 -5.09
C ILE A 213 14.30 3.23 -3.79
N THR A 214 14.80 4.48 -3.86
CA THR A 214 15.28 5.22 -2.69
C THR A 214 14.22 6.15 -2.11
N ALA A 215 14.41 6.57 -0.84
CA ALA A 215 13.53 7.55 -0.21
C ALA A 215 13.51 8.87 -0.99
N GLU A 216 14.66 9.31 -1.55
CA GLU A 216 14.79 10.56 -2.31
C GLU A 216 14.03 10.54 -3.63
N GLN A 217 13.87 9.36 -4.23
CA GLN A 217 13.09 9.20 -5.44
C GLN A 217 11.60 9.23 -5.13
N LEU A 218 11.17 8.52 -4.09
CA LEU A 218 9.77 8.39 -3.74
C LEU A 218 9.19 9.64 -3.07
N MET A 219 9.95 10.37 -2.23
CA MET A 219 9.43 11.55 -1.54
C MET A 219 8.96 12.69 -2.44
N LYS A 220 9.38 12.69 -3.72
CA LYS A 220 9.08 13.77 -4.69
C LYS A 220 7.76 13.57 -5.45
N VAL A 221 7.19 12.36 -5.43
CA VAL A 221 5.97 12.06 -6.17
C VAL A 221 4.77 12.81 -5.61
N VAL A 222 3.83 13.16 -6.48
CA VAL A 222 2.63 13.92 -6.13
C VAL A 222 1.37 13.23 -6.67
N GLY A 223 0.22 13.51 -6.07
CA GLY A 223 -1.08 12.97 -6.51
C GLY A 223 -1.53 11.73 -5.76
N GLU A 224 -0.60 10.86 -5.38
CA GLU A 224 -0.83 9.73 -4.49
C GLU A 224 0.22 9.69 -3.37
N ASN A 225 -0.18 9.19 -2.20
CA ASN A 225 0.63 9.30 -0.99
C ASN A 225 0.76 7.95 -0.27
N PHE A 226 0.85 6.84 -1.01
CA PHE A 226 0.87 5.50 -0.44
C PHE A 226 2.06 4.69 -0.95
N PHE A 227 2.67 3.92 -0.06
CA PHE A 227 3.70 2.95 -0.40
C PHE A 227 3.64 1.75 0.55
N GLU A 228 4.21 0.62 0.17
CA GLU A 228 4.32 -0.54 1.04
C GLU A 228 5.45 -0.34 2.05
N LEU A 229 5.05 -0.07 3.28
CA LEU A 229 5.91 0.01 4.45
C LEU A 229 6.38 -1.39 4.88
N TYR A 230 5.49 -2.36 4.76
CA TYR A 230 5.74 -3.77 5.02
C TYR A 230 5.16 -4.60 3.87
N ASN A 231 6.00 -5.39 3.24
CA ASN A 231 5.60 -6.35 2.23
C ASN A 231 6.03 -7.75 2.66
N GLY A 232 5.13 -8.72 2.59
CA GLY A 232 5.33 -10.09 3.06
C GLY A 232 6.20 -10.97 2.14
N HIS A 233 6.57 -10.49 0.94
CA HIS A 233 7.40 -11.25 0.02
C HIS A 233 8.85 -11.38 0.52
N PRO A 234 9.44 -12.60 0.57
CA PRO A 234 10.78 -12.83 1.17
C PRO A 234 11.93 -12.19 0.40
N GLY A 235 11.71 -11.73 -0.82
CA GLY A 235 12.67 -10.94 -1.61
C GLY A 235 12.64 -9.44 -1.30
N VAL A 236 11.74 -9.00 -0.42
CA VAL A 236 11.65 -7.61 0.03
C VAL A 236 12.36 -7.48 1.36
N HIS A 237 13.36 -6.62 1.41
CA HIS A 237 14.18 -6.40 2.60
C HIS A 237 13.61 -5.24 3.42
N ASN A 238 12.49 -5.47 4.12
CA ASN A 238 11.81 -4.43 4.91
C ASN A 238 12.73 -3.77 5.94
N SER A 239 13.59 -4.56 6.59
CA SER A 239 14.52 -4.08 7.62
C SER A 239 15.75 -3.37 7.04
N GLY A 240 15.98 -3.46 5.72
CA GLY A 240 17.22 -2.98 5.10
C GLY A 240 18.44 -3.83 5.47
N ASP A 241 19.63 -3.26 5.31
CA ASP A 241 20.90 -3.85 5.71
C ASP A 241 21.91 -2.75 6.09
N GLU A 242 23.19 -3.08 6.22
CA GLU A 242 24.25 -2.15 6.60
C GLU A 242 24.39 -0.94 5.64
N LYS A 243 23.97 -1.09 4.38
CA LYS A 243 24.04 -0.05 3.34
C LYS A 243 22.68 0.53 2.97
N HIS A 244 21.63 -0.23 3.11
CA HIS A 244 20.30 0.11 2.62
C HIS A 244 19.37 0.43 3.78
N ALA A 245 18.75 1.59 3.73
CA ALA A 245 17.73 1.97 4.70
C ALA A 245 16.53 1.01 4.66
N GLY A 246 16.05 0.58 5.81
CA GLY A 246 14.77 -0.13 5.91
C GLY A 246 13.59 0.78 5.58
N THR A 247 12.47 0.18 5.24
CA THR A 247 11.26 0.91 4.80
C THR A 247 10.73 1.87 5.85
N GLU A 248 10.81 1.55 7.15
CA GLU A 248 10.44 2.48 8.23
C GLU A 248 11.34 3.72 8.26
N ARG A 249 12.65 3.53 8.04
CA ARG A 249 13.58 4.66 7.96
C ARG A 249 13.32 5.52 6.73
N MET A 250 13.05 4.90 5.58
CA MET A 250 12.63 5.61 4.36
C MET A 250 11.36 6.42 4.61
N TRP A 251 10.39 5.86 5.32
CA TRP A 251 9.14 6.51 5.67
C TRP A 251 9.36 7.81 6.46
N ASP A 252 10.23 7.76 7.47
CA ASP A 252 10.56 8.93 8.28
C ASP A 252 11.33 9.99 7.47
N ILE A 253 12.27 9.59 6.61
CA ILE A 253 12.97 10.49 5.70
C ILE A 253 11.96 11.18 4.76
N MET A 254 11.13 10.41 4.09
CA MET A 254 10.13 10.95 3.17
C MET A 254 9.23 11.97 3.85
N ASN A 255 8.62 11.62 4.98
CA ASN A 255 7.68 12.50 5.67
C ASN A 255 8.33 13.78 6.21
N SER A 256 9.58 13.69 6.68
CA SER A 256 10.31 14.86 7.14
C SER A 256 10.54 15.87 6.01
N PHE A 257 11.03 15.41 4.87
CA PHE A 257 11.28 16.28 3.71
C PHE A 257 10.00 16.73 3.01
N ARG A 258 9.00 15.87 2.90
CA ARG A 258 7.70 16.23 2.30
C ARG A 258 7.05 17.38 3.06
N LEU A 259 6.98 17.30 4.37
CA LEU A 259 6.34 18.35 5.18
C LEU A 259 7.16 19.62 5.27
N GLN A 260 8.46 19.55 5.57
CA GLN A 260 9.26 20.76 5.85
C GLN A 260 9.80 21.43 4.61
N THR A 261 10.27 20.66 3.62
CA THR A 261 11.02 21.19 2.47
C THR A 261 10.15 21.24 1.21
N LEU A 262 9.45 20.16 0.92
CA LEU A 262 8.68 20.03 -0.32
C LEU A 262 7.25 20.56 -0.21
N GLN A 263 6.76 20.78 1.01
CA GLN A 263 5.39 21.20 1.30
C GLN A 263 4.34 20.29 0.65
N LEU A 264 4.60 18.97 0.72
CA LEU A 264 3.74 17.91 0.20
C LEU A 264 3.01 17.18 1.35
N PRO A 265 1.87 16.55 1.07
CA PRO A 265 1.17 15.72 2.05
C PRO A 265 2.03 14.56 2.57
N LEU A 266 1.67 14.04 3.74
CA LEU A 266 2.28 12.84 4.32
C LEU A 266 2.18 11.65 3.37
N MET A 267 3.21 10.78 3.41
CA MET A 267 3.14 9.43 2.86
C MET A 267 2.56 8.49 3.90
N TYR A 268 1.61 7.68 3.51
CA TYR A 268 1.02 6.61 4.33
C TYR A 268 1.66 5.27 4.00
N GLY A 269 1.88 4.45 5.04
CA GLY A 269 2.53 3.15 4.93
C GLY A 269 1.51 2.01 4.97
N LEU A 270 1.47 1.18 3.93
CA LEU A 270 0.62 0.00 3.83
C LEU A 270 1.38 -1.26 4.28
N GLY A 271 0.67 -2.19 4.90
CA GLY A 271 1.13 -3.56 5.07
C GLY A 271 0.44 -4.47 4.07
N THR A 272 1.18 -5.34 3.39
CA THR A 272 0.67 -6.25 2.36
C THR A 272 1.34 -7.60 2.42
N ASP A 273 0.74 -8.61 1.78
CA ASP A 273 1.31 -9.95 1.67
C ASP A 273 2.22 -10.13 0.45
N ASP A 274 1.83 -9.53 -0.67
CA ASP A 274 2.43 -9.84 -1.97
C ASP A 274 2.45 -11.36 -2.21
N GLY A 275 1.28 -11.98 -1.93
CA GLY A 275 1.14 -13.43 -1.82
C GLY A 275 1.15 -14.11 -3.18
N HIS A 276 2.07 -15.08 -3.35
CA HIS A 276 2.21 -15.89 -4.56
C HIS A 276 2.09 -17.40 -4.28
N ASN A 277 2.35 -17.82 -3.04
CA ASN A 277 2.47 -19.24 -2.68
C ASN A 277 1.46 -19.64 -1.62
N TYR A 278 0.43 -20.35 -2.05
CA TYR A 278 -0.72 -20.72 -1.21
C TYR A 278 -0.72 -22.18 -0.79
N PHE A 279 0.18 -23.02 -1.36
CA PHE A 279 0.23 -24.44 -1.06
C PHE A 279 0.87 -24.78 0.28
N GLU A 280 1.90 -24.05 0.69
CA GLU A 280 2.71 -24.33 1.86
C GLU A 280 2.63 -23.21 2.89
N THR A 281 1.41 -22.72 3.16
CA THR A 281 1.18 -21.68 4.17
C THR A 281 1.75 -22.11 5.51
N ALA A 282 2.53 -21.25 6.17
CA ALA A 282 3.27 -21.48 7.40
C ALA A 282 4.57 -22.29 7.27
N SER A 283 5.06 -22.58 6.07
CA SER A 283 6.39 -23.19 5.88
C SER A 283 7.56 -22.19 6.05
N GLY A 284 7.29 -20.89 6.06
CA GLY A 284 8.31 -19.82 6.06
C GLY A 284 9.03 -19.65 4.72
N LYS A 285 8.65 -20.42 3.68
CA LYS A 285 9.26 -20.39 2.35
C LYS A 285 8.29 -19.74 1.35
N GLY A 286 8.87 -19.02 0.38
CA GLY A 286 8.09 -18.34 -0.66
C GLY A 286 7.29 -17.13 -0.15
N ALA A 287 6.57 -16.48 -1.05
CA ALA A 287 5.71 -15.34 -0.77
C ALA A 287 4.32 -15.82 -0.32
N GLN A 288 4.16 -16.04 0.99
CA GLN A 288 2.96 -16.64 1.55
C GLN A 288 1.98 -15.61 2.06
N PRO A 289 0.66 -15.89 2.03
CA PRO A 289 -0.35 -15.01 2.56
C PRO A 289 -0.35 -14.97 4.09
N GLY A 290 -0.90 -13.89 4.67
CA GLY A 290 -1.09 -13.73 6.12
C GLY A 290 0.12 -13.15 6.85
N ARG A 291 0.99 -12.43 6.16
CA ARG A 291 2.18 -11.78 6.73
C ARG A 291 1.97 -10.33 7.08
N GLY A 292 1.30 -9.59 6.19
CA GLY A 292 1.01 -8.19 6.39
C GLY A 292 -0.34 -7.79 5.82
N TRP A 293 -1.02 -6.84 6.44
CA TRP A 293 -2.33 -6.36 6.02
C TRP A 293 -2.60 -4.95 6.50
N VAL A 294 -3.62 -4.33 5.94
CA VAL A 294 -4.20 -3.09 6.46
C VAL A 294 -5.45 -3.40 7.29
N VAL A 295 -5.72 -2.56 8.27
CA VAL A 295 -6.96 -2.56 9.04
C VAL A 295 -7.60 -1.19 8.91
N VAL A 296 -8.68 -1.13 8.14
CA VAL A 296 -9.34 0.10 7.72
C VAL A 296 -10.58 0.36 8.58
N LEU A 297 -10.78 1.60 8.99
CA LEU A 297 -11.96 2.02 9.74
C LEU A 297 -12.97 2.68 8.80
N ALA A 298 -14.08 1.98 8.51
CA ALA A 298 -15.13 2.49 7.64
C ALA A 298 -16.53 2.08 8.13
N ARG A 299 -17.57 2.72 7.60
CA ARG A 299 -18.98 2.41 7.95
C ARG A 299 -19.54 1.26 7.13
N THR A 300 -19.18 1.21 5.86
CA THR A 300 -19.65 0.21 4.89
C THR A 300 -18.48 -0.53 4.28
N LEU A 301 -18.69 -1.81 4.00
CA LEU A 301 -17.73 -2.64 3.30
C LEU A 301 -18.02 -2.57 1.79
N GLU A 302 -17.63 -1.44 1.19
CA GLU A 302 -17.78 -1.10 -0.22
C GLU A 302 -16.44 -0.56 -0.76
N PRO A 303 -16.10 -0.80 -2.04
CA PRO A 303 -14.80 -0.39 -2.58
C PRO A 303 -14.50 1.10 -2.36
N ASP A 304 -15.43 1.99 -2.69
CA ASP A 304 -15.25 3.44 -2.55
C ASP A 304 -15.09 3.87 -1.08
N ALA A 305 -15.81 3.20 -0.14
CA ALA A 305 -15.70 3.50 1.28
C ALA A 305 -14.34 3.07 1.86
N ILE A 306 -13.80 1.94 1.39
CA ILE A 306 -12.45 1.47 1.76
C ILE A 306 -11.39 2.45 1.23
N VAL A 307 -11.45 2.82 -0.05
CA VAL A 307 -10.51 3.77 -0.65
C VAL A 307 -10.60 5.14 0.03
N GLU A 308 -11.82 5.65 0.29
CA GLU A 308 -11.99 6.91 1.02
C GLU A 308 -11.40 6.89 2.42
N ALA A 309 -11.56 5.78 3.14
CA ALA A 309 -10.99 5.64 4.47
C ALA A 309 -9.46 5.61 4.43
N LEU A 310 -8.85 4.92 3.44
CA LEU A 310 -7.41 4.93 3.21
C LEU A 310 -6.90 6.35 2.90
N GLU A 311 -7.50 7.04 1.93
CA GLU A 311 -7.15 8.42 1.55
C GLU A 311 -7.22 9.39 2.74
N ALA A 312 -8.17 9.16 3.65
CA ALA A 312 -8.32 9.95 4.87
C ALA A 312 -7.39 9.52 6.02
N GLY A 313 -6.48 8.54 5.81
CA GLY A 313 -5.60 8.01 6.84
C GLY A 313 -6.33 7.19 7.93
N ARG A 314 -7.59 6.81 7.71
CA ARG A 314 -8.38 6.03 8.67
C ARG A 314 -8.06 4.54 8.63
N PHE A 315 -6.81 4.22 8.87
CA PHE A 315 -6.33 2.85 8.91
C PHE A 315 -5.02 2.74 9.69
N TYR A 316 -4.63 1.53 10.01
CA TYR A 316 -3.29 1.16 10.43
C TYR A 316 -2.83 -0.08 9.66
N SER A 317 -1.52 -0.30 9.59
CA SER A 317 -0.92 -1.51 9.01
C SER A 317 -0.53 -2.47 10.12
N SER A 318 -0.59 -3.77 9.85
CA SER A 318 -0.30 -4.80 10.87
C SER A 318 0.34 -6.04 10.25
N SER A 319 1.19 -6.67 11.05
CA SER A 319 1.68 -8.04 10.83
C SER A 319 1.28 -9.00 11.97
N GLY A 320 0.25 -8.62 12.78
CA GLY A 320 -0.24 -9.47 13.87
C GLY A 320 -0.95 -8.71 14.99
N VAL A 321 -0.47 -7.53 15.35
CA VAL A 321 -1.06 -6.74 16.43
C VAL A 321 -2.36 -6.06 15.98
N SER A 322 -3.41 -6.21 16.79
CA SER A 322 -4.69 -5.49 16.60
C SER A 322 -4.76 -4.28 17.52
N LEU A 323 -5.18 -3.13 16.96
CA LEU A 323 -5.44 -1.92 17.75
C LEU A 323 -6.93 -1.79 18.06
N GLN A 324 -7.23 -1.39 19.28
CA GLN A 324 -8.59 -1.04 19.70
C GLN A 324 -8.93 0.39 19.29
N ALA A 325 -8.02 1.33 19.55
CA ALA A 325 -8.21 2.73 19.21
C ALA A 325 -6.88 3.47 19.02
N VAL A 326 -6.92 4.50 18.19
CA VAL A 326 -5.90 5.54 18.10
C VAL A 326 -6.60 6.89 18.18
N ARG A 327 -6.20 7.73 19.13
CA ARG A 327 -6.82 9.04 19.34
C ARG A 327 -5.77 10.13 19.34
N PHE A 328 -5.98 11.14 18.53
CA PHE A 328 -5.23 12.38 18.52
C PHE A 328 -6.17 13.55 18.76
N ASN A 329 -5.87 14.40 19.73
CA ASN A 329 -6.71 15.52 20.14
C ASN A 329 -6.01 16.89 19.98
N GLY A 330 -4.99 16.96 19.11
CA GLY A 330 -4.18 18.16 18.93
C GLY A 330 -3.06 18.33 19.97
N SER A 331 -3.20 17.75 21.17
CA SER A 331 -2.24 17.87 22.25
C SER A 331 -1.59 16.57 22.70
N SER A 332 -2.17 15.44 22.34
CA SER A 332 -1.62 14.11 22.61
C SER A 332 -2.03 13.08 21.57
N LEU A 333 -1.17 12.08 21.37
CA LEU A 333 -1.44 10.86 20.61
C LEU A 333 -1.54 9.69 21.59
N LYS A 334 -2.71 9.05 21.65
CA LYS A 334 -2.98 7.87 22.48
C LYS A 334 -3.22 6.65 21.60
N VAL A 335 -2.56 5.55 21.93
CA VAL A 335 -2.69 4.24 21.25
C VAL A 335 -3.16 3.20 22.26
N GLU A 336 -4.19 2.44 21.88
CA GLU A 336 -4.74 1.35 22.68
C GLU A 336 -4.73 0.08 21.84
N VAL A 337 -4.09 -0.96 22.36
CA VAL A 337 -3.99 -2.29 21.74
C VAL A 337 -5.19 -3.13 22.22
N GLN A 338 -5.77 -3.92 21.32
CA GLN A 338 -6.66 -5.02 21.69
C GLN A 338 -5.80 -6.15 22.25
N ALA A 339 -5.52 -6.08 23.55
CA ALA A 339 -4.56 -6.93 24.22
C ALA A 339 -5.00 -8.40 24.23
N GLU A 340 -4.05 -9.28 23.94
CA GLU A 340 -4.18 -10.72 24.12
C GLU A 340 -3.62 -11.15 25.48
N ALA A 341 -4.16 -12.24 26.04
CA ALA A 341 -3.66 -12.80 27.29
C ALA A 341 -2.19 -13.25 27.13
N ASP A 342 -1.38 -13.00 28.15
CA ASP A 342 0.04 -13.42 28.22
C ASP A 342 0.96 -12.80 27.14
N VAL A 343 0.49 -11.78 26.40
CA VAL A 343 1.27 -11.02 25.42
C VAL A 343 1.69 -9.68 26.00
N GLN A 344 2.99 -9.38 25.91
CA GLN A 344 3.53 -8.08 26.28
C GLN A 344 3.60 -7.18 25.04
N TYR A 345 3.41 -5.89 25.24
CA TYR A 345 3.46 -4.89 24.18
C TYR A 345 4.45 -3.79 24.53
N GLN A 346 5.09 -3.26 23.51
CA GLN A 346 5.88 -2.04 23.57
C GLN A 346 5.35 -1.08 22.52
N ILE A 347 5.04 0.15 22.93
CA ILE A 347 4.55 1.21 22.05
C ILE A 347 5.61 2.29 21.98
N GLN A 348 6.08 2.60 20.75
CA GLN A 348 7.03 3.65 20.47
C GLN A 348 6.33 4.80 19.73
N PHE A 349 6.56 6.03 20.19
CA PHE A 349 6.16 7.24 19.50
C PHE A 349 7.36 7.81 18.76
N ILE A 350 7.22 8.00 17.45
CA ILE A 350 8.30 8.30 16.53
C ILE A 350 7.92 9.52 15.69
N GLY A 351 8.86 10.39 15.41
CA GLY A 351 8.63 11.53 14.54
C GLY A 351 9.91 12.34 14.31
N THR A 352 9.76 13.53 13.76
CA THR A 352 10.86 14.44 13.46
C THR A 352 10.50 15.82 13.98
N ASP A 353 11.43 16.51 14.62
CA ASP A 353 11.24 17.89 15.07
C ASP A 353 11.34 18.85 13.87
N ARG A 354 10.66 19.99 13.96
CA ARG A 354 10.83 21.09 13.00
C ARG A 354 12.24 21.61 13.05
N GLY A 355 12.77 21.99 11.89
CA GLY A 355 14.15 22.47 11.79
C GLY A 355 15.19 21.39 12.01
N PHE A 356 14.85 20.12 11.76
CA PHE A 356 15.83 19.03 11.76
C PHE A 356 16.97 19.31 10.79
N ASP A 357 18.11 18.71 11.04
CA ASP A 357 19.28 18.79 10.15
C ASP A 357 19.02 18.00 8.86
N PRO A 358 18.89 18.69 7.68
CA PRO A 358 18.65 18.05 6.40
C PRO A 358 19.91 17.51 5.73
N GLU A 359 21.09 17.76 6.31
CA GLU A 359 22.37 17.32 5.73
C GLU A 359 22.43 15.80 5.65
N SER A 360 23.03 15.31 4.60
CA SER A 360 23.16 13.87 4.36
C SER A 360 24.48 13.54 3.67
N ARG A 361 24.91 12.31 3.84
CA ARG A 361 26.05 11.75 3.10
C ARG A 361 25.60 10.58 2.24
N THR A 362 26.37 10.21 1.25
CA THR A 362 26.17 8.97 0.49
C THR A 362 26.34 7.76 1.42
N ALA A 363 25.55 6.73 1.19
CA ALA A 363 25.67 5.46 1.91
C ALA A 363 26.85 4.60 1.41
N SER A 364 27.43 4.96 0.26
CA SER A 364 28.60 4.31 -0.33
C SER A 364 29.58 5.35 -0.87
N ASP A 365 30.87 5.02 -0.84
CA ASP A 365 31.95 5.81 -1.44
C ASP A 365 32.08 5.59 -2.96
N LYS A 366 31.28 4.67 -3.53
CA LYS A 366 31.29 4.38 -4.95
C LYS A 366 30.31 5.29 -5.70
N PRO A 367 30.78 6.08 -6.66
CA PRO A 367 29.92 7.03 -7.39
C PRO A 367 28.75 6.36 -8.12
N GLU A 368 28.94 5.15 -8.62
CA GLU A 368 27.93 4.37 -9.33
C GLU A 368 26.77 3.88 -8.43
N GLU A 369 26.97 3.86 -7.11
CA GLU A 369 25.96 3.48 -6.12
C GLU A 369 25.21 4.72 -5.55
N ALA A 370 25.64 5.94 -5.85
CA ALA A 370 25.14 7.16 -5.21
C ALA A 370 23.63 7.39 -5.40
N ASP A 371 23.08 7.01 -6.57
CA ASP A 371 21.68 7.21 -6.92
C ASP A 371 20.83 5.95 -6.71
N THR A 372 21.42 4.86 -6.24
CA THR A 372 20.76 3.57 -6.00
C THR A 372 20.59 3.26 -4.51
N LEU A 373 21.15 4.09 -3.65
CA LEU A 373 21.09 3.94 -2.20
C LEU A 373 20.41 5.16 -1.57
N THR A 374 19.47 4.93 -0.65
CA THR A 374 18.95 5.99 0.21
C THR A 374 20.12 6.61 0.99
N ARG A 375 20.21 7.93 1.01
CA ARG A 375 21.29 8.67 1.69
C ARG A 375 21.19 8.49 3.21
N VAL A 376 22.29 8.65 3.88
CA VAL A 376 22.36 8.59 5.35
C VAL A 376 22.14 9.99 5.93
N TYR A 377 21.06 10.14 6.66
CA TYR A 377 20.64 11.37 7.34
C TYR A 377 20.87 11.29 8.84
N SER A 378 20.79 12.45 9.50
CA SER A 378 20.85 12.61 10.95
C SER A 378 19.78 11.76 11.67
N ASP A 379 20.09 11.28 12.87
CA ASP A 379 19.17 10.58 13.78
C ASP A 379 18.06 11.48 14.34
N GLN A 380 18.07 12.78 14.01
CA GLN A 380 16.96 13.68 14.28
C GLN A 380 15.71 13.31 13.46
N ILE A 381 15.89 12.69 12.29
CA ILE A 381 14.81 12.17 11.45
C ILE A 381 14.35 10.82 11.99
N GLY A 382 13.05 10.68 12.26
CA GLY A 382 12.50 9.43 12.80
C GLY A 382 12.96 9.15 14.24
N LYS A 383 13.13 10.19 15.03
CA LYS A 383 13.53 10.09 16.43
C LYS A 383 12.44 9.42 17.27
N VAL A 384 12.82 8.48 18.12
CA VAL A 384 11.94 7.91 19.13
C VAL A 384 11.79 8.90 20.28
N TYR A 385 10.60 9.47 20.44
CA TYR A 385 10.29 10.40 21.53
C TYR A 385 10.00 9.70 22.84
N ALA A 386 9.32 8.56 22.78
CA ALA A 386 8.98 7.76 23.94
C ALA A 386 8.84 6.28 23.58
N THR A 387 9.18 5.43 24.55
CA THR A 387 8.95 3.98 24.52
C THR A 387 8.21 3.60 25.80
N VAL A 388 7.03 3.03 25.66
CA VAL A 388 6.15 2.68 26.78
C VAL A 388 5.83 1.19 26.72
N ALA A 389 6.01 0.48 27.83
CA ALA A 389 5.60 -0.91 27.97
C ALA A 389 4.11 -0.97 28.35
N GLY A 390 3.38 -1.90 27.74
CA GLY A 390 1.97 -2.14 28.03
C GLY A 390 1.07 -1.92 26.80
N PRO A 391 -0.21 -2.26 26.93
CA PRO A 391 -1.17 -2.20 25.83
C PRO A 391 -1.76 -0.80 25.59
N VAL A 392 -1.50 0.17 26.47
CA VAL A 392 -1.99 1.55 26.38
C VAL A 392 -0.85 2.51 26.60
N ALA A 393 -0.68 3.45 25.70
CA ALA A 393 0.30 4.52 25.84
C ALA A 393 -0.24 5.85 25.30
N GLU A 394 0.26 6.94 25.87
CA GLU A 394 -0.04 8.29 25.41
C GLU A 394 1.24 9.13 25.38
N TYR A 395 1.42 9.86 24.28
CA TYR A 395 2.49 10.84 24.13
C TYR A 395 1.89 12.23 24.04
N ARG A 396 2.40 13.15 24.87
CA ARG A 396 2.00 14.56 24.85
C ARG A 396 2.84 15.35 23.86
N ILE A 397 2.17 16.00 22.90
CA ILE A 397 2.80 16.85 21.91
C ILE A 397 3.47 18.06 22.58
N THR A 398 4.70 18.31 22.22
CA THR A 398 5.50 19.44 22.78
C THR A 398 5.43 20.71 21.93
N GLY A 399 4.91 20.62 20.70
CA GLY A 399 4.87 21.68 19.69
C GLY A 399 6.13 21.79 18.84
N LYS A 400 7.13 20.94 19.08
CA LYS A 400 8.35 20.86 18.26
C LYS A 400 8.21 19.90 17.10
N GLU A 401 7.38 18.91 17.24
CA GLU A 401 7.20 17.84 16.28
C GLU A 401 6.65 18.38 14.95
N LEU A 402 7.24 17.92 13.86
CA LEU A 402 6.76 18.14 12.49
C LEU A 402 5.60 17.19 12.20
N TYR A 403 5.78 15.94 12.59
CA TYR A 403 4.77 14.88 12.58
C TYR A 403 5.05 13.88 13.71
N ILE A 404 4.06 13.05 14.00
CA ILE A 404 4.18 11.94 14.92
C ILE A 404 3.48 10.70 14.36
N ARG A 405 4.06 9.54 14.60
CA ARG A 405 3.49 8.21 14.35
C ARG A 405 3.76 7.28 15.53
N ALA A 406 3.14 6.10 15.54
CA ALA A 406 3.46 5.10 16.53
C ALA A 406 3.69 3.72 15.91
N VAL A 407 4.52 2.92 16.58
CA VAL A 407 4.72 1.50 16.29
C VAL A 407 4.46 0.71 17.55
N VAL A 408 3.66 -0.33 17.42
CA VAL A 408 3.43 -1.31 18.48
C VAL A 408 4.14 -2.60 18.12
N THR A 409 4.95 -3.12 19.04
CA THR A 409 5.60 -4.43 18.90
C THR A 409 5.11 -5.33 20.03
N SER A 410 4.67 -6.55 19.68
CA SER A 410 4.28 -7.56 20.66
C SER A 410 5.45 -8.47 21.03
N SER A 411 5.32 -9.23 22.11
CA SER A 411 6.27 -10.30 22.45
C SER A 411 6.08 -11.59 21.63
N LYS A 412 5.03 -11.66 20.81
CA LYS A 412 4.76 -12.80 19.93
C LYS A 412 5.66 -12.75 18.70
N ARG A 413 6.26 -13.91 18.39
CA ARG A 413 6.90 -14.10 17.09
C ARG A 413 5.83 -14.24 16.01
N HIS A 414 6.07 -13.62 14.86
CA HIS A 414 5.20 -13.81 13.71
C HIS A 414 5.19 -15.29 13.30
N PRO A 415 4.02 -15.95 13.18
CA PRO A 415 3.94 -17.40 12.92
C PRO A 415 4.41 -17.79 11.52
N ASN A 416 4.39 -16.84 10.58
CA ASN A 416 4.81 -16.99 9.19
C ASN A 416 5.55 -15.72 8.74
N PRO A 417 6.78 -15.45 9.25
CA PRO A 417 7.48 -14.20 9.01
C PRO A 417 8.02 -14.09 7.58
N SER A 418 8.15 -12.85 7.06
CA SER A 418 8.91 -12.59 5.83
C SER A 418 10.42 -12.64 6.08
N GLU A 419 10.85 -12.14 7.22
CA GLU A 419 12.23 -12.20 7.70
C GLU A 419 12.30 -13.02 9.00
N ALA A 420 13.32 -13.88 9.12
CA ALA A 420 13.45 -14.77 10.27
C ALA A 420 13.51 -14.00 11.59
N GLY A 421 12.68 -14.39 12.54
CA GLY A 421 12.70 -13.83 13.89
C GLY A 421 11.86 -12.57 14.09
N GLU A 422 11.06 -12.15 13.11
CA GLU A 422 10.12 -11.04 13.25
C GLU A 422 9.14 -11.23 14.41
N PHE A 423 8.83 -10.13 15.07
CA PHE A 423 7.72 -10.03 16.01
C PHE A 423 6.49 -9.45 15.32
N GLU A 424 5.32 -9.80 15.81
CA GLU A 424 4.08 -9.16 15.36
C GLU A 424 4.09 -7.66 15.71
N ARG A 425 3.65 -6.82 14.76
CA ARG A 425 3.65 -5.36 14.88
C ARG A 425 2.35 -4.73 14.38
N ALA A 426 2.13 -3.49 14.78
CA ALA A 426 1.20 -2.56 14.13
C ALA A 426 1.86 -1.19 13.94
N TRP A 427 1.56 -0.55 12.81
CA TRP A 427 2.07 0.77 12.44
C TRP A 427 0.90 1.75 12.30
N VAL A 428 0.87 2.72 13.22
CA VAL A 428 -0.08 3.85 13.17
C VAL A 428 0.40 4.86 12.14
N GLN A 429 -0.52 5.35 11.31
CA GLN A 429 -0.19 6.33 10.29
C GLN A 429 0.32 7.64 10.89
N PRO A 430 1.22 8.37 10.19
CA PRO A 430 1.75 9.62 10.68
C PRO A 430 0.66 10.70 10.68
N ILE A 431 0.74 11.59 11.68
CA ILE A 431 -0.12 12.74 11.85
C ILE A 431 0.75 13.99 11.80
N ALA A 432 0.50 14.89 10.87
CA ALA A 432 1.18 16.18 10.82
C ALA A 432 0.72 17.06 11.99
N ILE A 433 1.67 17.70 12.66
CA ILE A 433 1.40 18.59 13.79
C ILE A 433 1.28 20.02 13.28
N ASN A 434 0.18 20.70 13.61
CA ASN A 434 0.00 22.11 13.30
C ASN A 434 1.04 22.97 14.04
N ASN A 435 1.44 24.08 13.43
CA ASN A 435 2.11 25.14 14.17
C ASN A 435 1.10 25.76 15.14
N PRO A 436 1.41 25.89 16.42
CA PRO A 436 0.53 26.60 17.37
C PRO A 436 0.33 28.07 17.00
#